data_cc581d48acf4bf58e0bc40a0d98b94a8
#
_entry.id   cc581d48acf4bf58e0bc40a0d98b94a8
#
_cell.length_a   1.000
_cell.length_b   1.000
_cell.length_c   1.000
_cell.angle_alpha   90.00
_cell.angle_beta   90.00
_cell.angle_gamma   90.00
#
_symmetry.space_group_name_H-M   'P 1'
#
loop_
_entity.id
_entity.type
_entity.pdbx_description
1 polymer ?
#
loop_
_entity_poly.entity_id
_entity_poly.type
_entity_poly.pdbx_seq_one_letter_code
_entity_poly.pdbx_strand_id
1 'polypeptide(L)'
;VKSYGAFIEIEPGVEGLVHISEMSWTKKITDARRVLKINDTVNAIVLELDKENKRISLGMKQMEANPWLTIEDRYPIGTVLIRKVKSLTAFGAFVEIEDGIDGLIHISDISWTKRIYHPKEVYKKNQDVEAIVLSIDRALHRIALGVKQLKSDPWEFLPEKLPVNTEIRGNVSKLIPKGVLVDVQMDEYQVEGFVPISHLAIPKLEHSEDAFHVGEELPLKVIELDTENRRLILSVKAFFFSRDPK
;
A
#
# COMPACT_ATOMS: atom_id res chain seq x y z
N VAL A 1 15.19 33.15 12.04
CA VAL A 1 14.58 31.96 11.46
C VAL A 1 13.29 32.38 10.74
N LYS A 2 13.12 31.94 9.50
CA LYS A 2 11.93 32.15 8.64
C LYS A 2 11.25 30.80 8.34
N SER A 3 10.10 30.83 7.71
CA SER A 3 9.42 29.56 7.32
C SER A 3 10.24 28.75 6.32
N TYR A 4 10.87 29.41 5.35
CA TYR A 4 11.64 28.79 4.26
C TYR A 4 13.10 28.44 4.61
N GLY A 5 13.62 28.89 5.76
CA GLY A 5 15.01 28.65 6.18
C GLY A 5 15.45 29.42 7.39
N ALA A 6 16.70 29.23 7.78
CA ALA A 6 17.33 29.89 8.87
C ALA A 6 18.57 30.69 8.41
N PHE A 7 18.70 31.94 8.85
CA PHE A 7 19.91 32.71 8.69
C PHE A 7 20.85 32.40 9.86
N ILE A 8 22.06 32.02 9.54
CA ILE A 8 23.09 31.61 10.49
C ILE A 8 24.21 32.62 10.41
N GLU A 9 24.49 33.25 11.52
CA GLU A 9 25.65 34.14 11.64
C GLU A 9 26.91 33.29 11.73
N ILE A 10 27.80 33.45 10.74
CA ILE A 10 29.07 32.73 10.64
C ILE A 10 30.15 33.53 11.37
N GLU A 11 30.17 34.85 11.11
CA GLU A 11 31.01 35.85 11.73
C GLU A 11 30.18 37.13 11.95
N PRO A 12 30.60 38.04 12.85
CA PRO A 12 29.88 39.30 13.09
C PRO A 12 29.59 40.04 11.78
N GLY A 13 28.31 40.15 11.42
CA GLY A 13 27.84 40.80 10.19
C GLY A 13 27.89 39.96 8.93
N VAL A 14 28.25 38.68 9.01
CA VAL A 14 28.24 37.74 7.86
C VAL A 14 27.25 36.60 8.13
N GLU A 15 26.20 36.57 7.37
CA GLU A 15 25.12 35.55 7.50
C GLU A 15 25.06 34.65 6.30
N GLY A 16 24.82 33.34 6.53
CA GLY A 16 24.49 32.36 5.54
C GLY A 16 23.06 31.85 5.72
N LEU A 17 22.44 31.41 4.64
CA LEU A 17 21.08 30.83 4.63
C LEU A 17 21.13 29.31 4.54
N VAL A 18 20.50 28.64 5.50
CA VAL A 18 20.12 27.23 5.38
C VAL A 18 18.67 27.16 4.95
N HIS A 19 18.41 26.73 3.71
CA HIS A 19 17.06 26.50 3.22
C HIS A 19 16.48 25.22 3.86
N ILE A 20 15.14 25.12 3.97
CA ILE A 20 14.47 23.94 4.56
C ILE A 20 14.83 22.62 3.87
N SER A 21 15.10 22.63 2.56
CA SER A 21 15.54 21.46 1.80
C SER A 21 16.95 20.97 2.20
N GLU A 22 17.75 21.84 2.84
CA GLU A 22 19.12 21.56 3.23
C GLU A 22 19.27 21.21 4.73
N MET A 23 18.15 21.07 5.44
CA MET A 23 18.15 20.78 6.88
C MET A 23 18.11 19.29 7.22
N SER A 24 17.50 18.45 6.38
CA SER A 24 17.40 16.99 6.64
C SER A 24 17.33 16.19 5.34
N TRP A 25 17.95 14.99 5.36
CA TRP A 25 17.83 14.00 4.26
C TRP A 25 16.51 13.24 4.27
N THR A 26 15.93 13.06 5.45
CA THR A 26 14.82 12.12 5.66
C THR A 26 13.51 12.82 6.04
N LYS A 27 13.59 13.95 6.75
CA LYS A 27 12.40 14.67 7.23
C LYS A 27 12.01 15.78 6.28
N LYS A 28 10.76 15.75 5.79
CA LYS A 28 10.19 16.86 5.01
C LYS A 28 9.90 18.04 5.94
N ILE A 29 10.81 19.00 5.98
CA ILE A 29 10.66 20.22 6.76
C ILE A 29 9.85 21.23 5.95
N THR A 30 8.70 21.63 6.46
CA THR A 30 7.81 22.62 5.83
C THR A 30 7.97 24.02 6.43
N ASP A 31 8.57 24.11 7.60
CA ASP A 31 8.81 25.36 8.32
C ASP A 31 10.04 25.20 9.21
N ALA A 32 11.10 25.99 8.93
CA ALA A 32 12.35 25.94 9.67
C ALA A 32 12.20 26.31 11.16
N ARG A 33 11.20 27.12 11.52
CA ARG A 33 10.90 27.50 12.90
C ARG A 33 10.48 26.33 13.79
N ARG A 34 10.10 25.20 13.20
CA ARG A 34 9.78 23.96 13.94
C ARG A 34 11.01 23.16 14.31
N VAL A 35 12.14 23.43 13.65
CA VAL A 35 13.40 22.69 13.81
C VAL A 35 14.43 23.51 14.53
N LEU A 36 14.51 24.82 14.23
CA LEU A 36 15.51 25.73 14.76
C LEU A 36 14.86 26.90 15.47
N LYS A 37 15.50 27.33 16.56
CA LYS A 37 15.14 28.52 17.32
C LYS A 37 16.22 29.60 17.15
N ILE A 38 15.86 30.83 17.44
CA ILE A 38 16.82 31.93 17.50
C ILE A 38 17.84 31.64 18.61
N ASN A 39 19.11 31.86 18.32
CA ASN A 39 20.28 31.60 19.17
C ASN A 39 20.66 30.12 19.32
N ASP A 40 20.06 29.22 18.54
CA ASP A 40 20.56 27.83 18.46
C ASP A 40 21.93 27.83 17.77
N THR A 41 22.85 27.04 18.30
CA THR A 41 24.13 26.76 17.64
C THR A 41 23.99 25.52 16.79
N VAL A 42 24.31 25.63 15.51
CA VAL A 42 24.19 24.53 14.54
C VAL A 42 25.49 24.33 13.77
N ASN A 43 25.76 23.12 13.38
CA ASN A 43 26.83 22.81 12.45
C ASN A 43 26.30 22.82 11.01
N ALA A 44 27.00 23.53 10.14
CA ALA A 44 26.64 23.62 8.73
C ALA A 44 27.89 23.70 7.87
N ILE A 45 27.78 23.29 6.61
CA ILE A 45 28.86 23.47 5.61
C ILE A 45 28.43 24.50 4.58
N VAL A 46 29.42 25.18 4.00
CA VAL A 46 29.19 26.13 2.92
C VAL A 46 28.97 25.33 1.62
N LEU A 47 27.80 25.50 1.02
CA LEU A 47 27.45 24.87 -0.25
C LEU A 47 27.82 25.75 -1.43
N GLU A 48 27.56 27.03 -1.32
CA GLU A 48 27.78 28.01 -2.37
C GLU A 48 28.12 29.39 -1.78
N LEU A 49 29.00 30.08 -2.46
CA LEU A 49 29.39 31.46 -2.13
C LEU A 49 29.16 32.35 -3.34
N ASP A 50 28.15 33.18 -3.31
CA ASP A 50 27.88 34.20 -4.32
C ASP A 50 28.43 35.55 -3.84
N LYS A 51 29.62 35.90 -4.35
CA LYS A 51 30.32 37.14 -4.00
C LYS A 51 29.65 38.40 -4.56
N GLU A 52 28.99 38.25 -5.74
CA GLU A 52 28.34 39.40 -6.40
C GLU A 52 27.10 39.84 -5.64
N ASN A 53 26.28 38.89 -5.21
CA ASN A 53 25.06 39.13 -4.46
C ASN A 53 25.25 39.06 -2.94
N LYS A 54 26.48 38.84 -2.48
CA LYS A 54 26.83 38.69 -1.04
C LYS A 54 25.96 37.65 -0.34
N ARG A 55 25.79 36.47 -0.95
CA ARG A 55 24.97 35.38 -0.41
C ARG A 55 25.84 34.16 -0.13
N ILE A 56 25.58 33.52 1.00
CA ILE A 56 26.22 32.28 1.41
C ILE A 56 25.09 31.25 1.60
N SER A 57 25.12 30.18 0.81
CA SER A 57 24.23 29.04 0.99
C SER A 57 24.89 28.00 1.88
N LEU A 58 24.19 27.59 2.92
CA LEU A 58 24.65 26.61 3.90
C LEU A 58 23.79 25.36 3.88
N GLY A 59 24.40 24.22 4.21
CA GLY A 59 23.71 22.96 4.38
C GLY A 59 24.01 22.33 5.73
N MET A 60 22.99 21.80 6.38
CA MET A 60 23.10 21.05 7.64
C MET A 60 23.08 19.53 7.37
N LYS A 61 22.22 19.06 6.47
CA LYS A 61 22.05 17.63 6.16
C LYS A 61 23.35 16.98 5.68
N GLN A 62 24.23 17.72 5.04
CA GLN A 62 25.52 17.23 4.52
C GLN A 62 26.55 16.93 5.63
N MET A 63 26.28 17.38 6.86
CA MET A 63 27.08 17.00 8.04
C MET A 63 26.88 15.53 8.41
N GLU A 64 25.80 14.93 7.98
CA GLU A 64 25.47 13.53 8.20
C GLU A 64 25.55 12.76 6.88
N ALA A 65 25.88 11.47 6.95
CA ALA A 65 25.84 10.59 5.78
C ALA A 65 24.43 10.54 5.22
N ASN A 66 24.29 10.69 3.90
CA ASN A 66 23.00 10.55 3.25
C ASN A 66 22.54 9.07 3.31
N PRO A 67 21.49 8.75 4.09
CA PRO A 67 21.05 7.36 4.25
C PRO A 67 20.51 6.74 2.96
N TRP A 68 20.08 7.57 1.99
CA TRP A 68 19.59 7.10 0.70
C TRP A 68 20.69 6.57 -0.22
N LEU A 69 21.95 6.91 0.02
CA LEU A 69 23.08 6.35 -0.76
C LEU A 69 23.33 4.87 -0.45
N THR A 70 23.03 4.46 0.78
CA THR A 70 23.28 3.09 1.28
C THR A 70 22.02 2.28 1.50
N ILE A 71 20.84 2.85 1.18
CA ILE A 71 19.54 2.20 1.48
C ILE A 71 19.38 0.85 0.77
N GLU A 72 19.85 0.76 -0.49
CA GLU A 72 19.77 -0.48 -1.28
C GLU A 72 20.70 -1.56 -0.75
N ASP A 73 21.83 -1.18 -0.17
CA ASP A 73 22.78 -2.14 0.45
C ASP A 73 22.23 -2.71 1.74
N ARG A 74 21.45 -1.89 2.49
CA ARG A 74 20.81 -2.28 3.76
C ARG A 74 19.51 -3.03 3.55
N TYR A 75 18.75 -2.67 2.53
CA TYR A 75 17.44 -3.24 2.18
C TYR A 75 17.37 -3.55 0.70
N PRO A 76 18.14 -4.52 0.19
CA PRO A 76 18.07 -4.89 -1.23
C PRO A 76 16.65 -5.35 -1.60
N ILE A 77 16.33 -5.22 -2.90
CA ILE A 77 15.05 -5.71 -3.45
C ILE A 77 14.90 -7.20 -3.10
N GLY A 78 13.73 -7.60 -2.65
CA GLY A 78 13.44 -8.95 -2.16
C GLY A 78 13.69 -9.15 -0.66
N THR A 79 14.20 -8.14 0.06
CA THR A 79 14.32 -8.20 1.53
C THR A 79 12.94 -8.20 2.17
N VAL A 80 12.70 -9.20 3.03
CA VAL A 80 11.51 -9.27 3.87
C VAL A 80 11.77 -8.58 5.19
N LEU A 81 10.86 -7.73 5.62
CA LEU A 81 10.96 -6.97 6.86
C LEU A 81 9.61 -6.89 7.57
N ILE A 82 9.65 -6.86 8.90
CA ILE A 82 8.49 -6.63 9.75
C ILE A 82 8.62 -5.23 10.34
N ARG A 83 7.66 -4.37 10.06
CA ARG A 83 7.69 -2.96 10.46
C ARG A 83 6.29 -2.46 10.79
N LYS A 84 6.22 -1.31 11.48
CA LYS A 84 4.95 -0.71 11.91
C LYS A 84 4.32 0.16 10.85
N VAL A 85 3.03 0.04 10.70
CA VAL A 85 2.22 0.95 9.89
C VAL A 85 2.20 2.31 10.57
N LYS A 86 2.77 3.33 9.92
CA LYS A 86 2.85 4.71 10.41
C LYS A 86 1.58 5.49 10.10
N SER A 87 1.09 5.37 8.87
CA SER A 87 -0.14 6.04 8.43
C SER A 87 -0.83 5.30 7.30
N LEU A 88 -2.13 5.55 7.14
CA LEU A 88 -2.99 4.96 6.12
C LEU A 88 -3.60 6.07 5.27
N THR A 89 -3.47 5.96 3.97
CA THR A 89 -4.05 6.86 2.96
C THR A 89 -4.99 6.10 2.05
N ALA A 90 -5.72 6.79 1.18
CA ALA A 90 -6.65 6.13 0.25
C ALA A 90 -5.95 5.18 -0.75
N PHE A 91 -4.68 5.41 -1.06
CA PHE A 91 -3.92 4.65 -2.05
C PHE A 91 -2.94 3.63 -1.47
N GLY A 92 -2.71 3.63 -0.14
CA GLY A 92 -1.78 2.68 0.47
C GLY A 92 -1.48 2.93 1.93
N ALA A 93 -0.65 2.05 2.48
CA ALA A 93 -0.16 2.11 3.84
C ALA A 93 1.32 2.54 3.86
N PHE A 94 1.64 3.57 4.61
CA PHE A 94 3.02 3.96 4.89
C PHE A 94 3.55 3.17 6.07
N VAL A 95 4.71 2.57 5.88
CA VAL A 95 5.39 1.72 6.84
C VAL A 95 6.75 2.34 7.16
N GLU A 96 7.04 2.55 8.42
CA GLU A 96 8.32 3.12 8.84
C GLU A 96 9.42 2.06 8.78
N ILE A 97 10.38 2.24 7.88
CA ILE A 97 11.53 1.32 7.71
C ILE A 97 12.63 1.70 8.70
N GLU A 98 12.98 3.00 8.73
CA GLU A 98 13.89 3.63 9.66
C GLU A 98 13.38 5.03 10.03
N ASP A 99 13.99 5.68 11.03
CA ASP A 99 13.59 7.05 11.40
C ASP A 99 13.68 7.99 10.20
N GLY A 100 12.54 8.49 9.78
CA GLY A 100 12.39 9.39 8.66
C GLY A 100 12.45 8.74 7.27
N ILE A 101 12.54 7.40 7.16
CA ILE A 101 12.47 6.66 5.91
C ILE A 101 11.24 5.75 5.93
N ASP A 102 10.26 6.09 5.11
CA ASP A 102 9.00 5.37 5.00
C ASP A 102 8.93 4.59 3.69
N GLY A 103 8.44 3.35 3.76
CA GLY A 103 8.04 2.56 2.61
C GLY A 103 6.53 2.66 2.39
N LEU A 104 6.08 2.45 1.16
CA LEU A 104 4.68 2.47 0.77
C LEU A 104 4.25 1.07 0.30
N ILE A 105 3.24 0.51 0.96
CA ILE A 105 2.48 -0.64 0.44
C ILE A 105 1.27 -0.06 -0.30
N HIS A 106 1.29 -0.12 -1.63
CA HIS A 106 0.14 0.30 -2.43
C HIS A 106 -1.04 -0.66 -2.25
N ILE A 107 -2.29 -0.18 -2.40
CA ILE A 107 -3.48 -1.04 -2.23
C ILE A 107 -3.48 -2.26 -3.15
N SER A 108 -2.91 -2.14 -4.36
CA SER A 108 -2.77 -3.26 -5.30
C SER A 108 -1.75 -4.33 -4.87
N ASP A 109 -0.88 -4.01 -3.91
CA ASP A 109 0.17 -4.91 -3.42
C ASP A 109 -0.13 -5.53 -2.06
N ILE A 110 -1.37 -5.40 -1.59
CA ILE A 110 -1.85 -5.98 -0.33
C ILE A 110 -2.32 -7.42 -0.51
N SER A 111 -3.12 -7.70 -1.55
CA SER A 111 -3.73 -9.01 -1.76
C SER A 111 -3.76 -9.41 -3.24
N TRP A 112 -3.53 -10.72 -3.52
CA TRP A 112 -3.72 -11.32 -4.82
C TRP A 112 -5.18 -11.58 -5.16
N THR A 113 -5.99 -11.86 -4.14
CA THR A 113 -7.29 -12.52 -4.27
C THR A 113 -8.47 -11.65 -3.86
N LYS A 114 -8.21 -10.59 -3.09
CA LYS A 114 -9.23 -9.64 -2.63
C LYS A 114 -8.98 -8.24 -3.18
N ARG A 115 -10.04 -7.61 -3.65
CA ARG A 115 -9.98 -6.21 -4.05
C ARG A 115 -10.09 -5.31 -2.83
N ILE A 116 -8.98 -4.70 -2.47
CA ILE A 116 -8.90 -3.74 -1.35
C ILE A 116 -9.23 -2.34 -1.87
N TYR A 117 -10.23 -1.69 -1.30
CA TYR A 117 -10.64 -0.33 -1.67
C TYR A 117 -9.97 0.72 -0.78
N HIS A 118 -9.65 0.34 0.45
CA HIS A 118 -8.93 1.21 1.38
C HIS A 118 -8.08 0.38 2.34
N PRO A 119 -6.80 0.77 2.60
CA PRO A 119 -5.92 -0.01 3.48
C PRO A 119 -6.44 -0.21 4.91
N LYS A 120 -7.35 0.64 5.39
CA LYS A 120 -8.01 0.49 6.70
C LYS A 120 -8.85 -0.80 6.84
N GLU A 121 -9.22 -1.42 5.72
CA GLU A 121 -9.93 -2.71 5.72
C GLU A 121 -9.04 -3.83 6.23
N VAL A 122 -7.70 -3.69 6.07
CA VAL A 122 -6.71 -4.72 6.38
C VAL A 122 -5.79 -4.32 7.51
N TYR A 123 -5.41 -3.04 7.59
CA TYR A 123 -4.39 -2.56 8.53
C TYR A 123 -4.90 -1.49 9.49
N LYS A 124 -4.28 -1.47 10.67
CA LYS A 124 -4.44 -0.41 11.68
C LYS A 124 -3.12 0.34 11.86
N LYS A 125 -3.21 1.60 12.27
CA LYS A 125 -2.02 2.38 12.65
C LYS A 125 -1.28 1.69 13.81
N ASN A 126 0.05 1.68 13.76
CA ASN A 126 0.98 1.01 14.70
C ASN A 126 0.90 -0.52 14.70
N GLN A 127 0.18 -1.13 13.77
CA GLN A 127 0.18 -2.58 13.57
C GLN A 127 1.49 -3.00 12.90
N ASP A 128 2.07 -4.12 13.33
CA ASP A 128 3.20 -4.74 12.64
C ASP A 128 2.70 -5.38 11.33
N VAL A 129 3.43 -5.15 10.26
CA VAL A 129 3.18 -5.73 8.93
C VAL A 129 4.48 -6.33 8.40
N GLU A 130 4.36 -7.56 7.91
CA GLU A 130 5.41 -8.20 7.15
C GLU A 130 5.29 -7.81 5.69
N ALA A 131 6.37 -7.33 5.10
CA ALA A 131 6.40 -6.87 3.72
C ALA A 131 7.75 -7.13 3.06
N ILE A 132 7.75 -7.21 1.73
CA ILE A 132 8.94 -7.39 0.91
C ILE A 132 9.25 -6.11 0.16
N VAL A 133 10.53 -5.77 0.02
CA VAL A 133 11.00 -4.63 -0.76
C VAL A 133 10.85 -4.95 -2.25
N LEU A 134 10.04 -4.16 -2.96
CA LEU A 134 9.78 -4.31 -4.40
C LEU A 134 10.69 -3.44 -5.25
N SER A 135 10.85 -2.18 -4.86
CA SER A 135 11.72 -1.23 -5.56
C SER A 135 12.16 -0.10 -4.65
N ILE A 136 13.27 0.53 -4.99
CA ILE A 136 13.82 1.70 -4.30
C ILE A 136 14.11 2.78 -5.33
N ASP A 137 13.55 3.96 -5.12
CA ASP A 137 13.84 5.16 -5.90
C ASP A 137 14.59 6.15 -5.04
N ARG A 138 15.91 6.22 -5.24
CA ARG A 138 16.79 7.13 -4.48
C ARG A 138 16.54 8.59 -4.79
N ALA A 139 16.16 8.91 -6.04
CA ALA A 139 15.97 10.27 -6.47
C ALA A 139 14.68 10.87 -5.88
N LEU A 140 13.62 10.06 -5.81
CA LEU A 140 12.34 10.45 -5.24
C LEU A 140 12.21 10.11 -3.76
N HIS A 141 13.23 9.51 -3.15
CA HIS A 141 13.22 9.04 -1.77
C HIS A 141 11.99 8.18 -1.46
N ARG A 142 11.78 7.12 -2.27
CA ARG A 142 10.63 6.23 -2.17
C ARG A 142 11.06 4.77 -2.13
N ILE A 143 10.41 4.01 -1.27
CA ILE A 143 10.56 2.55 -1.20
C ILE A 143 9.19 1.94 -1.40
N ALA A 144 9.03 1.10 -2.43
CA ALA A 144 7.83 0.34 -2.65
C ALA A 144 7.93 -1.00 -1.92
N LEU A 145 6.90 -1.31 -1.16
CA LEU A 145 6.75 -2.54 -0.40
C LEU A 145 5.54 -3.33 -0.90
N GLY A 146 5.60 -4.64 -0.81
CA GLY A 146 4.48 -5.52 -1.11
C GLY A 146 4.26 -6.55 -0.02
N VAL A 147 3.03 -6.98 0.13
CA VAL A 147 2.62 -8.04 1.07
C VAL A 147 2.19 -9.27 0.30
N LYS A 148 1.43 -9.09 -0.78
CA LYS A 148 0.97 -10.20 -1.62
C LYS A 148 2.12 -11.05 -2.17
N GLN A 149 3.27 -10.43 -2.47
CA GLN A 149 4.45 -11.09 -3.02
C GLN A 149 5.19 -11.99 -2.01
N LEU A 150 4.83 -11.96 -0.73
CA LEU A 150 5.29 -12.92 0.28
C LEU A 150 4.78 -14.34 0.04
N LYS A 151 3.69 -14.46 -0.72
CA LYS A 151 3.09 -15.74 -1.15
C LYS A 151 3.03 -15.80 -2.66
N SER A 152 3.04 -17.01 -3.21
CA SER A 152 2.83 -17.23 -4.65
C SER A 152 1.46 -16.71 -5.09
N ASP A 153 1.37 -16.30 -6.36
CA ASP A 153 0.11 -15.84 -6.94
C ASP A 153 -0.85 -17.04 -7.13
N PRO A 154 -1.97 -17.10 -6.42
CA PRO A 154 -2.90 -18.24 -6.55
C PRO A 154 -3.58 -18.30 -7.92
N TRP A 155 -3.64 -17.20 -8.66
CA TRP A 155 -4.26 -17.17 -9.99
C TRP A 155 -3.51 -18.01 -11.03
N GLU A 156 -2.23 -18.31 -10.79
CA GLU A 156 -1.44 -19.18 -11.67
C GLU A 156 -1.91 -20.64 -11.63
N PHE A 157 -2.37 -21.12 -10.47
CA PHE A 157 -2.81 -22.51 -10.27
C PHE A 157 -4.33 -22.67 -10.07
N LEU A 158 -5.07 -21.57 -9.99
CA LEU A 158 -6.54 -21.61 -9.90
C LEU A 158 -7.22 -22.41 -11.01
N PRO A 159 -6.80 -22.35 -12.31
CA PRO A 159 -7.42 -23.11 -13.38
C PRO A 159 -7.36 -24.62 -13.18
N GLU A 160 -6.32 -25.11 -12.54
CA GLU A 160 -6.17 -26.55 -12.23
C GLU A 160 -7.06 -26.98 -11.06
N LYS A 161 -7.21 -26.10 -10.06
CA LYS A 161 -7.97 -26.40 -8.83
C LYS A 161 -9.46 -26.09 -8.95
N LEU A 162 -9.82 -25.06 -9.69
CA LEU A 162 -11.19 -24.60 -9.90
C LEU A 162 -11.53 -24.48 -11.39
N PRO A 163 -11.47 -25.58 -12.18
CA PRO A 163 -11.90 -25.53 -13.56
C PRO A 163 -13.39 -25.13 -13.66
N VAL A 164 -13.78 -24.58 -14.80
CA VAL A 164 -15.18 -24.25 -15.10
C VAL A 164 -16.06 -25.49 -14.88
N ASN A 165 -17.22 -25.31 -14.30
CA ASN A 165 -18.18 -26.32 -13.86
C ASN A 165 -17.87 -27.04 -12.54
N THR A 166 -16.79 -26.69 -11.82
CA THR A 166 -16.53 -27.18 -10.47
C THR A 166 -17.60 -26.71 -9.50
N GLU A 167 -18.11 -27.61 -8.66
CA GLU A 167 -19.02 -27.32 -7.56
C GLU A 167 -18.20 -27.00 -6.30
N ILE A 168 -18.51 -25.88 -5.67
CA ILE A 168 -17.81 -25.38 -4.48
C ILE A 168 -18.78 -24.74 -3.49
N ARG A 169 -18.31 -24.39 -2.31
CA ARG A 169 -19.03 -23.58 -1.33
C ARG A 169 -18.26 -22.31 -1.05
N GLY A 170 -18.97 -21.22 -0.80
CA GLY A 170 -18.38 -19.95 -0.43
C GLY A 170 -19.29 -19.16 0.49
N ASN A 171 -18.68 -18.32 1.32
CA ASN A 171 -19.38 -17.46 2.27
C ASN A 171 -19.59 -16.06 1.69
N VAL A 172 -20.79 -15.53 1.83
CA VAL A 172 -21.12 -14.17 1.40
C VAL A 172 -20.26 -13.18 2.19
N SER A 173 -19.39 -12.46 1.48
CA SER A 173 -18.55 -11.43 2.08
C SER A 173 -19.16 -10.03 1.97
N LYS A 174 -19.87 -9.75 0.88
CA LYS A 174 -20.48 -8.44 0.64
C LYS A 174 -21.66 -8.52 -0.33
N LEU A 175 -22.70 -7.76 -0.03
CA LEU A 175 -23.84 -7.55 -0.92
C LEU A 175 -23.60 -6.25 -1.72
N ILE A 176 -23.82 -6.31 -3.03
CA ILE A 176 -23.69 -5.17 -3.94
C ILE A 176 -24.89 -5.13 -4.90
N PRO A 177 -25.25 -3.97 -5.48
CA PRO A 177 -26.44 -3.85 -6.33
C PRO A 177 -26.46 -4.79 -7.53
N LYS A 178 -25.29 -5.24 -8.03
CA LYS A 178 -25.17 -6.11 -9.20
C LYS A 178 -25.10 -7.60 -8.86
N GLY A 179 -25.03 -7.97 -7.57
CA GLY A 179 -24.89 -9.36 -7.13
C GLY A 179 -24.25 -9.47 -5.75
N VAL A 180 -23.55 -10.58 -5.53
CA VAL A 180 -22.95 -10.93 -4.25
C VAL A 180 -21.47 -11.22 -4.44
N LEU A 181 -20.63 -10.69 -3.57
CA LEU A 181 -19.24 -11.15 -3.45
C LEU A 181 -19.18 -12.28 -2.43
N VAL A 182 -18.48 -13.35 -2.78
CA VAL A 182 -18.32 -14.53 -1.93
C VAL A 182 -16.85 -14.87 -1.75
N ASP A 183 -16.49 -15.26 -0.56
CA ASP A 183 -15.17 -15.77 -0.23
C ASP A 183 -15.17 -17.28 -0.37
N VAL A 184 -14.36 -17.80 -1.28
CA VAL A 184 -14.14 -19.22 -1.51
C VAL A 184 -12.81 -19.62 -0.87
N GLN A 185 -12.86 -20.56 0.08
CA GLN A 185 -11.66 -21.08 0.70
C GLN A 185 -11.01 -22.14 -0.18
N MET A 186 -9.72 -21.96 -0.47
CA MET A 186 -8.89 -22.88 -1.22
C MET A 186 -7.56 -23.08 -0.54
N ASP A 187 -7.36 -24.24 0.08
CA ASP A 187 -6.18 -24.51 0.88
C ASP A 187 -5.87 -23.36 1.87
N GLU A 188 -4.74 -22.71 1.69
CA GLU A 188 -4.31 -21.55 2.50
C GLU A 188 -4.79 -20.19 1.94
N TYR A 189 -5.43 -20.18 0.76
CA TYR A 189 -5.89 -18.95 0.10
C TYR A 189 -7.40 -18.79 0.23
N GLN A 190 -7.82 -17.54 0.36
CA GLN A 190 -9.22 -17.15 0.28
C GLN A 190 -9.39 -16.30 -0.97
N VAL A 191 -10.13 -16.80 -1.95
CA VAL A 191 -10.35 -16.15 -3.24
C VAL A 191 -11.71 -15.51 -3.27
N GLU A 192 -11.79 -14.23 -3.65
CA GLU A 192 -13.04 -13.53 -3.82
C GLU A 192 -13.66 -13.88 -5.19
N GLY A 193 -14.87 -14.42 -5.17
CA GLY A 193 -15.68 -14.69 -6.35
C GLY A 193 -16.87 -13.74 -6.43
N PHE A 194 -17.39 -13.54 -7.63
CA PHE A 194 -18.58 -12.74 -7.88
C PHE A 194 -19.74 -13.61 -8.39
N VAL A 195 -20.89 -13.46 -7.75
CA VAL A 195 -22.16 -14.08 -8.18
C VAL A 195 -23.07 -12.97 -8.70
N PRO A 196 -23.28 -12.86 -10.02
CA PRO A 196 -24.21 -11.89 -10.59
C PRO A 196 -25.64 -12.12 -10.09
N ILE A 197 -26.45 -11.07 -9.97
CA ILE A 197 -27.84 -11.18 -9.50
C ILE A 197 -28.68 -12.14 -10.34
N SER A 198 -28.40 -12.25 -11.65
CA SER A 198 -29.05 -13.20 -12.57
C SER A 198 -28.71 -14.65 -12.31
N HIS A 199 -27.67 -14.93 -11.53
CA HIS A 199 -27.17 -16.25 -11.17
C HIS A 199 -27.46 -16.66 -9.72
N LEU A 200 -28.15 -15.79 -8.95
CA LEU A 200 -28.46 -16.04 -7.53
C LEU A 200 -29.67 -16.95 -7.35
N ALA A 201 -30.80 -16.65 -7.96
CA ALA A 201 -32.05 -17.38 -7.73
C ALA A 201 -33.00 -17.41 -8.93
N ILE A 202 -34.04 -18.28 -8.82
CA ILE A 202 -35.21 -18.33 -9.68
C ILE A 202 -36.44 -18.26 -8.75
N PRO A 203 -37.37 -17.32 -8.95
CA PRO A 203 -37.37 -16.24 -9.93
C PRO A 203 -36.22 -15.23 -9.71
N LYS A 204 -35.94 -14.43 -10.74
CA LYS A 204 -34.88 -13.42 -10.69
C LYS A 204 -35.14 -12.40 -9.56
N LEU A 205 -34.15 -12.20 -8.71
CA LEU A 205 -34.20 -11.18 -7.67
C LEU A 205 -33.98 -9.79 -8.27
N GLU A 206 -34.63 -8.78 -7.69
CA GLU A 206 -34.36 -7.37 -8.02
C GLU A 206 -33.19 -6.84 -7.22
N HIS A 207 -33.08 -7.23 -5.95
CA HIS A 207 -31.98 -6.86 -5.06
C HIS A 207 -31.40 -8.11 -4.36
N SER A 208 -30.11 -8.16 -4.21
CA SER A 208 -29.41 -9.26 -3.53
C SER A 208 -29.70 -9.31 -2.03
N GLU A 209 -30.03 -8.15 -1.44
CA GLU A 209 -30.32 -7.98 0.00
C GLU A 209 -31.67 -8.62 0.41
N ASP A 210 -32.55 -8.89 -0.55
CA ASP A 210 -33.86 -9.47 -0.27
C ASP A 210 -33.79 -10.95 0.12
N ALA A 211 -32.71 -11.65 -0.25
CA ALA A 211 -32.64 -13.08 -0.09
C ALA A 211 -31.33 -13.59 0.57
N PHE A 212 -30.29 -12.78 0.68
CA PHE A 212 -28.97 -13.21 1.15
C PHE A 212 -28.42 -12.31 2.24
N HIS A 213 -27.61 -12.90 3.12
CA HIS A 213 -26.99 -12.19 4.25
C HIS A 213 -25.46 -12.39 4.25
N VAL A 214 -24.74 -11.37 4.71
CA VAL A 214 -23.29 -11.48 4.89
C VAL A 214 -22.98 -12.59 5.91
N GLY A 215 -22.04 -13.48 5.56
CA GLY A 215 -21.67 -14.65 6.35
C GLY A 215 -22.44 -15.93 5.98
N GLU A 216 -23.45 -15.85 5.11
CA GLU A 216 -24.19 -17.03 4.66
C GLU A 216 -23.35 -17.90 3.73
N GLU A 217 -23.38 -19.22 3.91
CA GLU A 217 -22.70 -20.16 3.04
C GLU A 217 -23.59 -20.52 1.84
N LEU A 218 -23.08 -20.31 0.63
CA LEU A 218 -23.78 -20.61 -0.60
C LEU A 218 -23.16 -21.79 -1.34
N PRO A 219 -23.99 -22.71 -1.87
CA PRO A 219 -23.54 -23.70 -2.84
C PRO A 219 -23.39 -23.03 -4.21
N LEU A 220 -22.25 -23.22 -4.84
CA LEU A 220 -21.83 -22.46 -6.02
C LEU A 220 -21.26 -23.38 -7.10
N LYS A 221 -21.37 -22.95 -8.34
CA LYS A 221 -20.71 -23.57 -9.48
C LYS A 221 -19.86 -22.53 -10.21
N VAL A 222 -18.65 -22.90 -10.57
CA VAL A 222 -17.75 -22.04 -11.35
C VAL A 222 -18.28 -21.91 -12.78
N ILE A 223 -18.58 -20.70 -13.22
CA ILE A 223 -19.07 -20.38 -14.56
C ILE A 223 -17.96 -19.86 -15.46
N GLU A 224 -17.12 -18.97 -14.90
CA GLU A 224 -16.02 -18.34 -15.64
C GLU A 224 -14.84 -18.13 -14.70
N LEU A 225 -13.65 -18.39 -15.19
CA LEU A 225 -12.39 -18.09 -14.52
C LEU A 225 -11.49 -17.35 -15.50
N ASP A 226 -11.31 -16.06 -15.27
CA ASP A 226 -10.44 -15.18 -16.04
C ASP A 226 -9.20 -14.85 -15.18
N THR A 227 -8.11 -15.52 -15.48
CA THR A 227 -6.85 -15.36 -14.73
C THR A 227 -6.14 -14.05 -15.05
N GLU A 228 -6.31 -13.52 -16.27
CA GLU A 228 -5.69 -12.26 -16.70
C GLU A 228 -6.30 -11.06 -15.96
N ASN A 229 -7.64 -11.02 -15.90
CA ASN A 229 -8.37 -9.95 -15.20
C ASN A 229 -8.67 -10.28 -13.73
N ARG A 230 -8.22 -11.46 -13.25
CA ARG A 230 -8.43 -11.95 -11.88
C ARG A 230 -9.89 -11.92 -11.47
N ARG A 231 -10.72 -12.60 -12.26
CA ARG A 231 -12.16 -12.67 -12.06
C ARG A 231 -12.60 -14.12 -11.95
N LEU A 232 -13.31 -14.42 -10.87
CA LEU A 232 -13.99 -15.70 -10.66
C LEU A 232 -15.49 -15.42 -10.62
N ILE A 233 -16.23 -15.93 -11.63
CA ILE A 233 -17.68 -15.80 -11.70
C ILE A 233 -18.32 -17.12 -11.32
N LEU A 234 -19.25 -17.03 -10.40
CA LEU A 234 -19.92 -18.16 -9.76
C LEU A 234 -21.43 -18.07 -9.93
N SER A 235 -22.12 -19.20 -9.78
CA SER A 235 -23.58 -19.28 -9.90
C SER A 235 -24.19 -20.27 -8.91
N VAL A 236 -25.12 -19.79 -8.10
CA VAL A 236 -26.00 -20.62 -7.27
C VAL A 236 -26.96 -21.40 -8.16
N LYS A 237 -27.52 -20.72 -9.14
CA LYS A 237 -28.48 -21.26 -10.09
C LYS A 237 -27.92 -22.47 -10.85
N ALA A 238 -26.70 -22.36 -11.40
CA ALA A 238 -26.06 -23.43 -12.15
C ALA A 238 -25.72 -24.64 -11.26
N PHE A 239 -25.48 -24.45 -9.98
CA PHE A 239 -25.29 -25.52 -9.02
C PHE A 239 -26.56 -26.39 -8.92
N PHE A 240 -27.74 -25.78 -8.76
CA PHE A 240 -29.00 -26.51 -8.65
C PHE A 240 -29.44 -27.10 -9.96
N PHE A 241 -29.26 -26.42 -11.10
CA PHE A 241 -29.61 -26.98 -12.43
C PHE A 241 -28.79 -28.20 -12.84
N SER A 242 -27.59 -28.35 -12.33
CA SER A 242 -26.79 -29.55 -12.59
C SER A 242 -27.34 -30.80 -11.88
N ARG A 243 -28.16 -30.61 -10.83
CA ARG A 243 -28.73 -31.70 -10.02
C ARG A 243 -30.17 -32.02 -10.34
N ASP A 244 -30.91 -31.10 -10.96
CA ASP A 244 -32.31 -31.31 -11.38
C ASP A 244 -32.55 -30.70 -12.78
N PRO A 245 -32.28 -31.44 -13.86
CA PRO A 245 -32.37 -30.95 -15.25
C PRO A 245 -33.79 -30.90 -15.81
N LYS A 246 -34.85 -30.78 -14.96
CA LYS A 246 -36.24 -30.63 -15.42
C LYS A 246 -36.67 -29.16 -15.52
#